data_b3cbb61b954681eb8a14f3ad07d024eb
#
_entry.id   b3cbb61b954681eb8a14f3ad07d024eb
#
_cell.length_a   1.000
_cell.length_b   1.000
_cell.length_c   1.000
_cell.angle_alpha   90.00
_cell.angle_beta   90.00
_cell.angle_gamma   90.00
#
_symmetry.space_group_name_H-M   'P 1'
#
loop_
_entity.id
_entity.type
_entity.pdbx_description
1 polymer ?
#
loop_
_entity_poly.entity_id
_entity_poly.type
_entity_poly.pdbx_seq_one_letter_code
_entity_poly.pdbx_strand_id
1 'polypeptide(L)'
;MPTIALVDDDHNILTSVSIALEAEGYRTTTYTDGSSALDAFKSSPPDLAILDIKMPRMDGMEMLRRLRQMSDVPVIFLTSKDEEIDELFGLKMGADDFIRKPFSQRLLVEHVKVVLRRYGSKDGAVPKETDAA
;
A
#
# COMPACT_ATOMS: atom_id res chain seq x y z
N MET A 1 -1.08 12.72 -10.34
CA MET A 1 -0.25 11.51 -10.37
C MET A 1 0.01 11.03 -8.95
N PRO A 2 -0.71 10.00 -8.53
CA PRO A 2 -0.56 9.54 -7.15
C PRO A 2 0.82 8.94 -6.87
N THR A 3 1.23 9.06 -5.63
CA THR A 3 2.48 8.48 -5.16
C THR A 3 2.16 7.24 -4.33
N ILE A 4 2.77 6.12 -4.71
CA ILE A 4 2.58 4.85 -4.03
C ILE A 4 3.87 4.52 -3.31
N ALA A 5 3.79 4.30 -2.00
CA ALA A 5 4.96 3.89 -1.23
C ALA A 5 4.97 2.36 -1.13
N LEU A 6 6.12 1.77 -1.35
CA LEU A 6 6.30 0.31 -1.27
C LEU A 6 7.26 0.02 -0.15
N VAL A 7 6.84 -0.79 0.82
CA VAL A 7 7.68 -1.14 1.95
C VAL A 7 7.80 -2.65 2.02
N ASP A 8 8.97 -3.17 1.73
CA ASP A 8 9.22 -4.60 1.66
C ASP A 8 10.72 -4.82 1.75
N ASP A 9 11.18 -5.79 2.53
CA ASP A 9 12.61 -6.03 2.63
C ASP A 9 13.14 -6.85 1.45
N ASP A 10 12.27 -7.27 0.54
CA ASP A 10 12.67 -8.01 -0.66
C ASP A 10 12.86 -7.03 -1.82
N HIS A 11 14.10 -6.77 -2.19
CA HIS A 11 14.41 -5.82 -3.25
C HIS A 11 13.81 -6.20 -4.60
N ASN A 12 13.64 -7.48 -4.85
CA ASN A 12 13.05 -7.91 -6.12
C ASN A 12 11.60 -7.48 -6.23
N ILE A 13 10.88 -7.56 -5.13
CA ILE A 13 9.49 -7.11 -5.12
C ILE A 13 9.44 -5.60 -5.30
N LEU A 14 10.29 -4.87 -4.59
CA LEU A 14 10.31 -3.41 -4.75
C LEU A 14 10.55 -3.01 -6.19
N THR A 15 11.53 -3.65 -6.83
CA THR A 15 11.86 -3.31 -8.21
C THR A 15 10.73 -3.65 -9.17
N SER A 16 10.22 -4.88 -9.10
CA SER A 16 9.23 -5.31 -10.08
C SER A 16 7.91 -4.58 -9.92
N VAL A 17 7.50 -4.34 -8.68
CA VAL A 17 6.24 -3.64 -8.45
C VAL A 17 6.36 -2.17 -8.83
N SER A 18 7.52 -1.54 -8.55
CA SER A 18 7.74 -0.16 -8.96
C SER A 18 7.61 -0.01 -10.46
N ILE A 19 8.24 -0.92 -11.22
CA ILE A 19 8.17 -0.86 -12.67
C ILE A 19 6.72 -0.96 -13.15
N ALA A 20 5.97 -1.90 -12.58
CA ALA A 20 4.59 -2.10 -13.00
C ALA A 20 3.73 -0.87 -12.70
N LEU A 21 3.91 -0.26 -11.53
CA LEU A 21 3.12 0.89 -11.15
C LEU A 21 3.52 2.14 -11.95
N GLU A 22 4.81 2.30 -12.21
CA GLU A 22 5.26 3.45 -13.00
C GLU A 22 4.77 3.36 -14.43
N ALA A 23 4.63 2.15 -14.95
CA ALA A 23 4.07 1.98 -16.29
C ALA A 23 2.61 2.43 -16.35
N GLU A 24 1.93 2.49 -15.21
CA GLU A 24 0.55 2.97 -15.15
C GLU A 24 0.46 4.46 -14.86
N GLY A 25 1.59 5.13 -14.74
CA GLY A 25 1.60 6.56 -14.50
C GLY A 25 1.71 6.98 -13.06
N TYR A 26 1.90 6.04 -12.14
CA TYR A 26 2.08 6.39 -10.73
C TYR A 26 3.52 6.70 -10.42
N ARG A 27 3.74 7.49 -9.38
CA ARG A 27 5.08 7.66 -8.83
C ARG A 27 5.25 6.64 -7.73
N THR A 28 6.47 6.14 -7.56
CA THR A 28 6.73 5.16 -6.49
C THR A 28 7.90 5.62 -5.64
N THR A 29 7.80 5.34 -4.35
CA THR A 29 8.91 5.47 -3.43
C THR A 29 9.07 4.13 -2.75
N THR A 30 10.30 3.70 -2.48
CA THR A 30 10.54 2.37 -1.94
C THR A 30 11.32 2.45 -0.64
N TYR A 31 11.01 1.54 0.27
CA TYR A 31 11.67 1.45 1.57
C TYR A 31 11.85 -0.01 1.90
N THR A 32 12.98 -0.34 2.52
CA THR A 32 13.25 -1.72 2.89
C THR A 32 12.93 -2.01 4.34
N ASP A 33 12.51 -1.00 5.10
CA ASP A 33 12.10 -1.21 6.50
C ASP A 33 11.03 -0.20 6.87
N GLY A 34 10.27 -0.54 7.91
CA GLY A 34 9.14 0.27 8.32
C GLY A 34 9.53 1.58 8.98
N SER A 35 10.66 1.59 9.69
CA SER A 35 11.08 2.79 10.40
C SER A 35 11.41 3.92 9.44
N SER A 36 12.19 3.60 8.39
CA SER A 36 12.53 4.59 7.39
C SER A 36 11.31 5.11 6.67
N ALA A 37 10.38 4.21 6.39
CA ALA A 37 9.16 4.62 5.70
C ALA A 37 8.32 5.54 6.56
N LEU A 38 8.14 5.21 7.83
CA LEU A 38 7.36 6.06 8.72
C LEU A 38 7.96 7.45 8.86
N ASP A 39 9.29 7.52 8.95
CA ASP A 39 9.95 8.82 9.03
C ASP A 39 9.67 9.65 7.78
N ALA A 40 9.76 9.03 6.62
CA ALA A 40 9.49 9.74 5.38
C ALA A 40 8.03 10.19 5.29
N PHE A 41 7.10 9.38 5.79
CA PHE A 41 5.69 9.71 5.70
C PHE A 41 5.31 10.89 6.57
N LYS A 42 6.08 11.18 7.60
CA LYS A 42 5.81 12.33 8.46
C LYS A 42 5.87 13.63 7.69
N SER A 43 6.83 13.73 6.77
CA SER A 43 6.97 14.97 6.01
C SER A 43 6.37 14.88 4.62
N SER A 44 6.23 13.69 4.08
CA SER A 44 5.75 13.53 2.71
C SER A 44 4.92 12.25 2.60
N PRO A 45 3.68 12.28 3.06
CA PRO A 45 2.85 11.07 3.03
C PRO A 45 2.49 10.68 1.61
N PRO A 46 2.44 9.38 1.33
CA PRO A 46 2.04 8.91 0.01
C PRO A 46 0.52 8.95 -0.13
N ASP A 47 0.05 8.69 -1.32
CA ASP A 47 -1.38 8.55 -1.56
C ASP A 47 -1.87 7.15 -1.24
N LEU A 48 -0.96 6.18 -1.24
CA LEU A 48 -1.27 4.81 -0.88
C LEU A 48 0.02 4.12 -0.47
N ALA A 49 -0.04 3.25 0.52
CA ALA A 49 1.13 2.49 0.96
C ALA A 49 0.88 1.00 0.80
N ILE A 50 1.83 0.30 0.21
CA ILE A 50 1.80 -1.16 0.09
C ILE A 50 2.86 -1.69 1.03
N LEU A 51 2.43 -2.47 2.02
CA LEU A 51 3.29 -2.92 3.10
C LEU A 51 3.38 -4.44 3.14
N ASP A 52 4.61 -4.94 3.18
CA ASP A 52 4.81 -6.36 3.44
C ASP A 52 4.55 -6.60 4.92
N ILE A 53 3.88 -7.69 5.26
CA ILE A 53 3.62 -7.99 6.65
C ILE A 53 4.86 -8.50 7.36
N LYS A 54 5.57 -9.44 6.77
CA LYS A 54 6.72 -10.06 7.43
C LYS A 54 8.02 -9.33 7.12
N MET A 55 8.41 -8.46 7.99
CA MET A 55 9.68 -7.76 7.90
C MET A 55 10.38 -7.84 9.25
N PRO A 56 11.72 -7.82 9.27
CA PRO A 56 12.44 -7.84 10.55
C PRO A 56 12.24 -6.53 11.31
N ARG A 57 12.37 -6.62 12.60
CA ARG A 57 12.29 -5.50 13.53
C ARG A 57 10.90 -4.89 13.64
N MET A 58 10.41 -4.25 12.63
CA MET A 58 9.04 -3.71 12.63
C MET A 58 8.29 -4.34 11.48
N ASP A 59 7.33 -5.22 11.78
CA ASP A 59 6.55 -5.86 10.72
C ASP A 59 5.46 -4.91 10.23
N GLY A 60 4.74 -5.35 9.19
CA GLY A 60 3.72 -4.51 8.57
C GLY A 60 2.57 -4.17 9.49
N MET A 61 2.22 -5.07 10.41
CA MET A 61 1.13 -4.80 11.35
C MET A 61 1.50 -3.69 12.32
N GLU A 62 2.70 -3.74 12.86
CA GLU A 62 3.16 -2.70 13.76
C GLU A 62 3.28 -1.38 13.00
N MET A 63 3.75 -1.44 11.75
CA MET A 63 3.86 -0.24 10.96
C MET A 63 2.48 0.38 10.72
N LEU A 64 1.47 -0.44 10.42
CA LEU A 64 0.11 0.07 10.23
C LEU A 64 -0.39 0.73 11.51
N ARG A 65 -0.15 0.10 12.66
CA ARG A 65 -0.58 0.64 13.93
C ARG A 65 -0.01 2.04 14.14
N ARG A 66 1.28 2.20 13.88
CA ARG A 66 1.94 3.49 14.05
C ARG A 66 1.47 4.49 13.00
N LEU A 67 1.28 4.03 11.78
CA LEU A 67 0.83 4.90 10.70
C LEU A 67 -0.55 5.48 11.01
N ARG A 68 -1.44 4.66 11.57
CA ARG A 68 -2.79 5.11 11.88
C ARG A 68 -2.84 6.16 12.98
N GLN A 69 -1.79 6.31 13.75
CA GLN A 69 -1.70 7.37 14.74
C GLN A 69 -1.47 8.73 14.10
N MET A 70 -1.03 8.76 12.84
CA MET A 70 -0.69 10.03 12.21
C MET A 70 -1.34 10.23 10.85
N SER A 71 -1.99 9.23 10.29
CA SER A 71 -2.48 9.34 8.91
C SER A 71 -3.55 8.31 8.62
N ASP A 72 -4.45 8.67 7.70
CA ASP A 72 -5.47 7.76 7.19
C ASP A 72 -5.12 7.25 5.80
N VAL A 73 -3.87 7.34 5.40
CA VAL A 73 -3.48 6.93 4.05
C VAL A 73 -3.91 5.48 3.82
N PRO A 74 -4.46 5.17 2.65
CA PRO A 74 -4.88 3.79 2.38
C PRO A 74 -3.70 2.84 2.36
N VAL A 75 -3.94 1.64 2.87
CA VAL A 75 -2.89 0.63 3.01
C VAL A 75 -3.34 -0.68 2.38
N ILE A 76 -2.47 -1.27 1.57
CA ILE A 76 -2.64 -2.61 1.04
C ILE A 76 -1.51 -3.45 1.61
N PHE A 77 -1.85 -4.59 2.21
CA PHE A 77 -0.83 -5.50 2.71
C PHE A 77 -0.46 -6.54 1.66
N LEU A 78 0.82 -6.90 1.63
CA LEU A 78 1.27 -8.08 0.90
C LEU A 78 1.48 -9.18 1.92
N THR A 79 0.89 -10.33 1.71
CA THR A 79 0.89 -11.38 2.71
C THR A 79 1.17 -12.74 2.08
N SER A 80 1.69 -13.69 2.84
CA SER A 80 1.89 -15.02 2.35
C SER A 80 0.71 -15.89 2.73
N LYS A 81 0.63 -17.10 2.17
CA LYS A 81 -0.51 -17.95 2.38
C LYS A 81 -0.79 -18.31 3.80
N ASP A 82 0.22 -18.37 4.63
CA ASP A 82 0.03 -18.84 5.99
C ASP A 82 -0.21 -17.70 6.96
N GLU A 83 -0.64 -16.53 6.48
CA GLU A 83 -0.88 -15.40 7.36
C GLU A 83 -2.34 -14.98 7.40
N GLU A 84 -3.21 -15.96 7.34
CA GLU A 84 -4.64 -15.70 7.32
C GLU A 84 -5.13 -14.94 8.56
N ILE A 85 -4.60 -15.29 9.71
CA ILE A 85 -5.00 -14.63 10.94
C ILE A 85 -4.58 -13.16 10.91
N ASP A 86 -3.42 -12.89 10.31
CA ASP A 86 -2.95 -11.53 10.21
C ASP A 86 -3.83 -10.70 9.30
N GLU A 87 -4.44 -11.32 8.28
CA GLU A 87 -5.37 -10.61 7.42
C GLU A 87 -6.56 -10.07 8.19
N LEU A 88 -7.16 -10.91 9.03
CA LEU A 88 -8.30 -10.48 9.82
C LEU A 88 -7.92 -9.36 10.76
N PHE A 89 -6.77 -9.50 11.41
CA PHE A 89 -6.32 -8.49 12.35
C PHE A 89 -6.04 -7.17 11.63
N GLY A 90 -5.41 -7.23 10.47
CA GLY A 90 -5.11 -6.04 9.70
C GLY A 90 -6.35 -5.30 9.24
N LEU A 91 -7.39 -6.03 8.83
CA LEU A 91 -8.64 -5.39 8.44
C LEU A 91 -9.26 -4.66 9.63
N LYS A 92 -9.20 -5.25 10.81
CA LYS A 92 -9.71 -4.60 12.00
C LYS A 92 -8.92 -3.36 12.36
N MET A 93 -7.63 -3.35 12.02
CA MET A 93 -6.79 -2.20 12.30
C MET A 93 -6.87 -1.12 11.24
N GLY A 94 -7.59 -1.37 10.17
CA GLY A 94 -7.79 -0.33 9.16
C GLY A 94 -7.05 -0.51 7.87
N ALA A 95 -6.61 -1.72 7.55
CA ALA A 95 -6.07 -1.98 6.22
C ALA A 95 -7.20 -1.96 5.20
N ASP A 96 -6.90 -1.50 4.01
CA ASP A 96 -7.91 -1.38 2.96
C ASP A 96 -8.00 -2.62 2.09
N ASP A 97 -6.94 -3.39 1.99
CA ASP A 97 -6.94 -4.55 1.12
C ASP A 97 -5.74 -5.43 1.44
N PHE A 98 -5.76 -6.63 0.90
CA PHE A 98 -4.67 -7.60 1.03
C PHE A 98 -4.42 -8.24 -0.32
N ILE A 99 -3.16 -8.50 -0.62
CA ILE A 99 -2.77 -9.22 -1.82
C ILE A 99 -1.85 -10.34 -1.40
N ARG A 100 -2.20 -11.57 -1.78
CA ARG A 100 -1.41 -12.73 -1.38
C ARG A 100 -0.23 -12.96 -2.31
N LYS A 101 0.90 -13.28 -1.74
CA LYS A 101 2.07 -13.68 -2.49
C LYS A 101 1.99 -15.16 -2.81
N PRO A 102 2.42 -15.62 -3.96
CA PRO A 102 2.87 -14.80 -5.09
C PRO A 102 1.69 -14.19 -5.83
N PHE A 103 1.90 -13.04 -6.41
CA PHE A 103 0.83 -12.34 -7.12
C PHE A 103 1.29 -11.94 -8.51
N SER A 104 0.33 -11.71 -9.40
CA SER A 104 0.67 -11.13 -10.69
C SER A 104 0.70 -9.62 -10.53
N GLN A 105 1.56 -8.98 -11.31
CA GLN A 105 1.64 -7.53 -11.24
C GLN A 105 0.38 -6.88 -11.76
N ARG A 106 -0.27 -7.52 -12.70
CA ARG A 106 -1.53 -7.03 -13.21
C ARG A 106 -2.60 -7.00 -12.12
N LEU A 107 -2.66 -8.06 -11.31
CA LEU A 107 -3.60 -8.11 -10.22
C LEU A 107 -3.29 -7.01 -9.20
N LEU A 108 -2.03 -6.83 -8.87
CA LEU A 108 -1.64 -5.80 -7.92
C LEU A 108 -2.04 -4.42 -8.41
N VAL A 109 -1.79 -4.13 -9.68
CA VAL A 109 -2.15 -2.84 -10.27
C VAL A 109 -3.66 -2.61 -10.17
N GLU A 110 -4.46 -3.65 -10.42
CA GLU A 110 -5.91 -3.49 -10.34
C GLU A 110 -6.37 -3.20 -8.90
N HIS A 111 -5.76 -3.86 -7.91
CA HIS A 111 -6.08 -3.57 -6.52
C HIS A 111 -5.75 -2.12 -6.16
N VAL A 112 -4.59 -1.65 -6.62
CA VAL A 112 -4.20 -0.27 -6.38
C VAL A 112 -5.22 0.69 -6.96
N LYS A 113 -5.65 0.44 -8.19
CA LYS A 113 -6.63 1.30 -8.85
C LYS A 113 -7.95 1.33 -8.09
N VAL A 114 -8.39 0.17 -7.62
CA VAL A 114 -9.64 0.10 -6.89
C VAL A 114 -9.57 0.88 -5.59
N VAL A 115 -8.48 0.70 -4.83
CA VAL A 115 -8.33 1.39 -3.56
C VAL A 115 -8.21 2.90 -3.77
N LEU A 116 -7.41 3.32 -4.73
CA LEU A 116 -7.26 4.75 -5.00
C LEU A 116 -8.58 5.37 -5.45
N ARG A 117 -9.39 4.62 -6.18
CA ARG A 117 -10.69 5.14 -6.63
C ARG A 117 -11.60 5.45 -5.47
N ARG A 118 -11.55 4.65 -4.41
CA ARG A 118 -12.35 4.91 -3.22
C ARG A 118 -11.99 6.23 -2.57
N TYR A 119 -10.73 6.65 -2.70
CA TYR A 119 -10.25 7.87 -2.06
C TYR A 119 -10.11 9.04 -3.03
N GLY A 120 -10.22 8.77 -4.33
CA GLY A 120 -10.01 9.80 -5.33
C GLY A 120 -11.01 10.92 -5.25
N SER A 121 -12.24 10.61 -4.88
CA SER A 121 -13.27 11.63 -4.80
C SER A 121 -12.95 12.69 -3.76
N LYS A 122 -12.09 12.38 -2.82
CA LYS A 122 -11.69 13.34 -1.83
C LYS A 122 -10.94 14.51 -2.45
N ASP A 123 -10.30 14.25 -3.57
CA ASP A 123 -9.57 15.29 -4.26
C ASP A 123 -10.43 16.02 -5.25
N GLY A 124 -11.66 15.67 -5.33
CA GLY A 124 -12.54 16.24 -6.29
C GLY A 124 -12.29 15.70 -7.63
N ALA A 125 -11.60 14.68 -7.75
CA ALA A 125 -11.28 14.27 -8.96
C ALA A 125 -12.07 13.24 -9.37
N VAL A 126 -12.32 12.57 -9.45
CA VAL A 126 -12.89 11.63 -9.89
C VAL A 126 -14.03 11.42 -9.81
N PRO A 127 -14.48 11.32 -9.40
CA PRO A 127 -15.53 10.83 -9.31
C PRO A 127 -16.28 10.91 -10.25
N LYS A 128 -16.23 11.43 -10.63
CA LYS A 128 -16.94 11.53 -11.35
C LYS A 128 -17.08 10.53 -12.03
N GLU A 129 -16.59 10.13 -12.24
CA GLU A 129 -16.77 9.26 -12.99
C GLU A 129 -17.34 8.31 -12.52
N THR A 130 -17.26 8.26 -11.56
CA THR A 130 -17.80 7.34 -11.03
C THR A 130 -19.02 7.60 -11.08
N ASP A 131 -19.18 8.40 -10.94
CA ASP A 131 -20.29 8.66 -10.96
C ASP A 131 -20.72 8.50 -12.07
N ALA A 132 -20.17 8.66 -12.62
CA ALA A 132 -20.59 8.59 -13.63
C ALA A 132 -21.09 7.59 -13.73
N ALA A 133 -20.98 7.27 -13.26
CA ALA A 133 -21.54 6.45 -13.51
C ALA A 133 -22.27 6.44 -13.36
#